data_6386046c65c0d0c48d7de2027e49508c
#
_entry.id   6386046c65c0d0c48d7de2027e49508c
#
_cell.length_a   1.000
_cell.length_b   1.000
_cell.length_c   1.000
_cell.angle_alpha   90.00
_cell.angle_beta   90.00
_cell.angle_gamma   90.00
#
_symmetry.space_group_name_H-M   'P 1'
#
loop_
_entity.id
_entity.type
_entity.pdbx_description
1 polymer ?
#
loop_
_entity_poly.entity_id
_entity_poly.type
_entity_poly.pdbx_seq_one_letter_code
_entity_poly.pdbx_strand_id
1 'polypeptide(L)'
;MSEMIATANAKSIEEIKSFLSKQKETYKVPYETHPADRLRQCVFAGTTNRQDFLPRDRTGNRRFIPIPVDAELAEVHILDNEEESRAYIDQLWAEAMTIYNSGNYKLAFSPAMQETLQAHQQDFMQEDAQAGMIYAFLEDYTGDRVCSKQLYAEALGNTNIPAEWETRAIC
;
A
#
# COMPACT_ATOMS: atom_id res chain seq x y z
N MET A 1 -14.03 -4.74 -3.38
CA MET A 1 -13.60 -3.45 -3.97
C MET A 1 -12.85 -3.80 -5.24
N SER A 2 -13.37 -3.45 -6.38
CA SER A 2 -12.85 -3.97 -7.65
C SER A 2 -11.72 -3.18 -8.30
N GLU A 3 -11.34 -2.03 -7.85
CA GLU A 3 -10.16 -1.33 -8.37
C GLU A 3 -9.61 -0.35 -7.33
N MET A 4 -8.32 -0.48 -7.02
CA MET A 4 -7.63 0.44 -6.11
C MET A 4 -7.08 1.67 -6.87
N ILE A 5 -7.87 2.30 -7.72
CA ILE A 5 -7.47 3.50 -8.48
C ILE A 5 -7.35 4.73 -7.55
N ALA A 6 -8.00 4.71 -6.39
CA ALA A 6 -8.05 5.85 -5.47
C ALA A 6 -6.75 6.11 -4.69
N THR A 7 -5.76 5.23 -4.75
CA THR A 7 -4.53 5.37 -3.95
C THR A 7 -3.54 6.41 -4.48
N ALA A 8 -3.75 6.91 -5.68
CA ALA A 8 -2.83 7.86 -6.32
C ALA A 8 -2.95 9.32 -5.84
N ASN A 9 -3.96 9.65 -5.04
CA ASN A 9 -4.20 11.02 -4.59
C ASN A 9 -3.86 11.17 -3.10
N ALA A 10 -2.98 12.10 -2.72
CA ALA A 10 -2.48 12.25 -1.35
C ALA A 10 -3.60 12.35 -0.29
N LYS A 11 -4.70 13.03 -0.59
CA LYS A 11 -5.84 13.15 0.33
C LYS A 11 -6.57 11.82 0.51
N SER A 12 -6.71 11.04 -0.55
CA SER A 12 -7.36 9.73 -0.49
C SER A 12 -6.51 8.68 0.22
N ILE A 13 -5.17 8.82 0.20
CA ILE A 13 -4.25 7.92 0.88
C ILE A 13 -4.43 7.96 2.40
N GLU A 14 -4.48 9.16 2.99
CA GLU A 14 -4.68 9.31 4.44
C GLU A 14 -6.08 8.82 4.86
N GLU A 15 -7.09 9.04 4.04
CA GLU A 15 -8.43 8.50 4.25
C GLU A 15 -8.43 6.97 4.21
N ILE A 16 -7.74 6.36 3.24
CA ILE A 16 -7.59 4.90 3.13
C ILE A 16 -6.83 4.35 4.34
N LYS A 17 -5.71 4.96 4.73
CA LYS A 17 -4.95 4.54 5.91
C LYS A 17 -5.77 4.64 7.18
N SER A 18 -6.52 5.72 7.35
CA SER A 18 -7.44 5.91 8.48
C SER A 18 -8.53 4.83 8.46
N PHE A 19 -9.12 4.59 7.30
CA PHE A 19 -10.12 3.54 7.13
C PHE A 19 -9.57 2.14 7.43
N LEU A 20 -8.39 1.78 6.91
CA LEU A 20 -7.75 0.48 7.16
C LEU A 20 -7.36 0.28 8.63
N SER A 21 -6.98 1.36 9.32
CA SER A 21 -6.56 1.31 10.73
C SER A 21 -7.70 1.33 11.73
N LYS A 22 -8.92 1.56 11.27
CA LYS A 22 -10.10 1.65 12.13
C LYS A 22 -10.41 0.29 12.76
N GLN A 23 -10.43 0.23 14.07
CA GLN A 23 -10.62 -1.02 14.82
C GLN A 23 -12.09 -1.34 15.12
N LYS A 24 -12.95 -0.34 15.07
CA LYS A 24 -14.38 -0.48 15.36
C LYS A 24 -15.22 0.37 14.41
N GLU A 25 -16.43 -0.09 14.18
CA GLU A 25 -17.49 0.62 13.47
C GLU A 25 -18.61 0.95 14.42
N THR A 26 -19.14 2.17 14.36
CA THR A 26 -20.30 2.57 15.13
C THR A 26 -21.48 2.71 14.19
N TYR A 27 -22.42 1.79 14.28
CA TYR A 27 -23.63 1.84 13.46
C TYR A 27 -24.84 1.30 14.19
N LYS A 28 -26.01 1.71 13.71
CA LYS A 28 -27.30 1.26 14.19
C LYS A 28 -27.83 0.16 13.27
N VAL A 29 -28.07 -1.00 13.82
CA VAL A 29 -28.78 -2.06 13.10
C VAL A 29 -30.26 -1.68 12.99
N PRO A 30 -30.95 -1.99 11.87
CA PRO A 30 -32.37 -1.82 11.76
C PRO A 30 -33.09 -2.44 12.96
N TYR A 31 -34.04 -1.70 13.54
CA TYR A 31 -34.82 -2.06 14.75
C TYR A 31 -34.09 -1.96 16.09
N GLU A 32 -32.80 -1.70 16.17
CA GLU A 32 -32.14 -1.34 17.42
C GLU A 32 -32.45 0.11 17.82
N THR A 33 -32.51 0.39 19.12
CA THR A 33 -32.83 1.73 19.62
C THR A 33 -31.65 2.69 19.52
N HIS A 34 -30.44 2.19 19.76
CA HIS A 34 -29.20 2.99 19.78
C HIS A 34 -28.11 2.42 18.88
N PRO A 35 -27.24 3.27 18.34
CA PRO A 35 -26.01 2.79 17.66
C PRO A 35 -25.10 2.11 18.68
N ALA A 36 -24.42 1.05 18.26
CA ALA A 36 -23.45 0.31 19.06
C ALA A 36 -22.10 0.22 18.35
N ASP A 37 -21.04 0.20 19.14
CA ASP A 37 -19.69 -0.06 18.65
C ASP A 37 -19.51 -1.55 18.39
N ARG A 38 -19.04 -1.87 17.18
CA ARG A 38 -18.75 -3.25 16.76
C ARG A 38 -17.31 -3.34 16.31
N LEU A 39 -16.56 -4.27 16.88
CA LEU A 39 -15.17 -4.50 16.49
C LEU A 39 -15.11 -4.99 15.05
N ARG A 40 -14.15 -4.46 14.31
CA ARG A 40 -13.89 -4.87 12.93
C ARG A 40 -13.13 -6.20 12.93
N GLN A 41 -13.70 -7.20 12.28
CA GLN A 41 -13.15 -8.55 12.17
C GLN A 41 -13.04 -8.94 10.69
N CYS A 42 -12.26 -8.19 9.93
CA CYS A 42 -12.08 -8.43 8.50
C CYS A 42 -10.70 -7.98 8.03
N VAL A 43 -10.28 -8.51 6.90
CA VAL A 43 -9.20 -8.00 6.08
C VAL A 43 -9.76 -7.40 4.80
N PHE A 44 -8.99 -6.53 4.16
CA PHE A 44 -9.37 -5.92 2.89
C PHE A 44 -8.49 -6.47 1.78
N ALA A 45 -9.08 -6.83 0.68
CA ALA A 45 -8.40 -7.15 -0.55
C ALA A 45 -8.92 -6.26 -1.67
N GLY A 46 -8.04 -5.88 -2.57
CA GLY A 46 -8.37 -5.09 -3.76
C GLY A 46 -7.50 -5.55 -4.91
N THR A 47 -7.95 -5.32 -6.12
CA THR A 47 -7.22 -5.65 -7.34
C THR A 47 -6.87 -4.37 -8.10
N THR A 48 -5.78 -4.37 -8.83
CA THR A 48 -5.36 -3.29 -9.71
C THR A 48 -4.53 -3.84 -10.85
N ASN A 49 -4.65 -3.22 -12.02
CA ASN A 49 -3.78 -3.50 -13.16
C ASN A 49 -2.57 -2.54 -13.22
N ARG A 50 -2.48 -1.60 -12.27
CA ARG A 50 -1.35 -0.67 -12.19
C ARG A 50 -0.25 -1.27 -11.35
N GLN A 51 0.98 -1.18 -11.83
CA GLN A 51 2.15 -1.57 -11.06
C GLN A 51 2.57 -0.50 -10.06
N ASP A 52 2.33 0.78 -10.35
CA ASP A 52 2.68 1.95 -9.54
C ASP A 52 1.52 2.41 -8.62
N PHE A 53 0.84 1.49 -7.95
CA PHE A 53 -0.37 1.81 -7.19
C PHE A 53 -0.10 2.22 -5.74
N LEU A 54 1.09 1.93 -5.20
CA LEU A 54 1.43 2.33 -3.84
C LEU A 54 1.84 3.80 -3.79
N PRO A 55 1.28 4.53 -2.81
CA PRO A 55 1.66 5.91 -2.61
C PRO A 55 3.09 6.02 -2.08
N ARG A 56 3.74 7.14 -2.34
CA ARG A 56 4.94 7.54 -1.63
C ARG A 56 4.58 7.97 -0.23
N ASP A 57 4.86 7.11 0.71
CA ASP A 57 4.60 7.37 2.11
C ASP A 57 5.91 7.30 2.91
N ARG A 58 6.31 8.43 3.49
CA ARG A 58 7.49 8.52 4.39
C ARG A 58 7.33 7.62 5.62
N THR A 59 6.11 7.28 6.02
CA THR A 59 5.81 6.38 7.15
C THR A 59 5.80 4.90 6.74
N GLY A 60 6.02 4.62 5.46
CA GLY A 60 6.02 3.29 4.86
C GLY A 60 4.63 2.73 4.57
N ASN A 61 4.58 1.82 3.62
CA ASN A 61 3.35 1.19 3.14
C ASN A 61 2.95 -0.05 3.96
N ARG A 62 3.26 -0.10 5.27
CA ARG A 62 3.09 -1.28 6.16
C ARG A 62 1.69 -1.90 6.19
N ARG A 63 0.67 -1.20 5.64
CA ARG A 63 -0.72 -1.67 5.57
C ARG A 63 -1.03 -2.40 4.27
N PHE A 64 -0.13 -2.33 3.31
CA PHE A 64 -0.34 -2.89 1.98
C PHE A 64 0.60 -4.06 1.75
N ILE A 65 0.05 -5.15 1.29
CA ILE A 65 0.81 -6.35 0.91
C ILE A 65 0.55 -6.56 -0.57
N PRO A 66 1.43 -6.09 -1.47
CA PRO A 66 1.33 -6.37 -2.89
C PRO A 66 1.48 -7.87 -3.14
N ILE A 67 0.57 -8.44 -3.90
CA ILE A 67 0.64 -9.84 -4.33
C ILE A 67 0.55 -9.82 -5.85
N PRO A 68 1.68 -10.00 -6.55
CA PRO A 68 1.65 -10.10 -8.01
C PRO A 68 0.91 -11.38 -8.42
N VAL A 69 0.05 -11.25 -9.42
CA VAL A 69 -0.70 -12.36 -9.99
C VAL A 69 -0.31 -12.49 -11.45
N ASP A 70 0.12 -13.67 -11.82
CA ASP A 70 0.48 -14.01 -13.19
C ASP A 70 -0.47 -15.11 -13.68
N ALA A 71 -1.27 -14.79 -14.69
CA ALA A 71 -2.23 -15.73 -15.26
C ALA A 71 -1.54 -16.88 -16.02
N GLU A 72 -0.30 -16.68 -16.51
CA GLU A 72 0.44 -17.73 -17.23
C GLU A 72 0.95 -18.83 -16.27
N LEU A 73 1.07 -18.51 -14.98
CA LEU A 73 1.44 -19.48 -13.96
C LEU A 73 0.25 -20.23 -13.35
N ALA A 74 -0.97 -19.91 -13.77
CA ALA A 74 -2.16 -20.59 -13.27
C ALA A 74 -2.27 -22.00 -13.87
N GLU A 75 -2.12 -23.03 -13.03
CA GLU A 75 -2.27 -24.42 -13.42
C GLU A 75 -3.75 -24.79 -13.68
N VAL A 76 -4.66 -24.16 -12.93
CA VAL A 76 -6.10 -24.40 -13.00
C VAL A 76 -6.85 -23.07 -12.92
N HIS A 77 -7.80 -22.87 -13.81
CA HIS A 77 -8.69 -21.72 -13.71
C HIS A 77 -9.91 -22.08 -12.85
N ILE A 78 -10.17 -21.23 -11.83
CA ILE A 78 -11.23 -21.48 -10.83
C ILE A 78 -12.62 -21.73 -11.44
N LEU A 79 -12.91 -21.19 -12.63
CA LEU A 79 -14.20 -21.32 -13.29
C LEU A 79 -14.28 -22.53 -14.24
N ASP A 80 -13.19 -23.27 -14.46
CA ASP A 80 -13.19 -24.41 -15.40
C ASP A 80 -13.89 -25.64 -14.79
N ASN A 81 -13.75 -25.83 -13.47
CA ASN A 81 -14.42 -26.89 -12.73
C ASN A 81 -14.87 -26.36 -11.35
N GLU A 82 -16.16 -26.01 -11.25
CA GLU A 82 -16.71 -25.41 -10.02
C GLU A 82 -16.66 -26.37 -8.83
N GLU A 83 -16.91 -27.65 -9.02
CA GLU A 83 -16.94 -28.64 -7.94
C GLU A 83 -15.55 -28.83 -7.34
N GLU A 84 -14.54 -28.99 -8.18
CA GLU A 84 -13.15 -29.16 -7.78
C GLU A 84 -12.60 -27.89 -7.10
N SER A 85 -12.91 -26.73 -7.66
CA SER A 85 -12.53 -25.42 -7.09
C SER A 85 -13.17 -25.20 -5.73
N ARG A 86 -14.42 -25.59 -5.54
CA ARG A 86 -15.13 -25.52 -4.26
C ARG A 86 -14.46 -26.44 -3.23
N ALA A 87 -14.17 -27.67 -3.60
CA ALA A 87 -13.47 -28.61 -2.72
C ALA A 87 -12.09 -28.09 -2.29
N TYR A 88 -11.36 -27.48 -3.22
CA TYR A 88 -10.06 -26.84 -2.91
C TYR A 88 -10.19 -25.68 -1.90
N ILE A 89 -11.18 -24.81 -2.11
CA ILE A 89 -11.44 -23.68 -1.20
C ILE A 89 -11.86 -24.19 0.19
N ASP A 90 -12.69 -25.21 0.26
CA ASP A 90 -13.12 -25.83 1.52
C ASP A 90 -11.92 -26.42 2.26
N GLN A 91 -10.97 -27.04 1.56
CA GLN A 91 -9.72 -27.53 2.14
C GLN A 91 -8.87 -26.38 2.71
N LEU A 92 -8.71 -25.28 1.96
CA LEU A 92 -7.99 -24.08 2.44
C LEU A 92 -8.59 -23.53 3.74
N TRP A 93 -9.92 -23.45 3.80
CA TRP A 93 -10.60 -23.01 5.02
C TRP A 93 -10.41 -23.98 6.19
N ALA A 94 -10.44 -25.29 5.93
CA ALA A 94 -10.20 -26.30 6.97
C ALA A 94 -8.77 -26.19 7.56
N GLU A 95 -7.76 -25.97 6.71
CA GLU A 95 -6.39 -25.73 7.15
C GLU A 95 -6.26 -24.44 7.95
N ALA A 96 -6.83 -23.34 7.45
CA ALA A 96 -6.84 -22.05 8.16
C ALA A 96 -7.50 -22.17 9.55
N MET A 97 -8.61 -22.89 9.66
CA MET A 97 -9.29 -23.15 10.92
C MET A 97 -8.48 -24.02 11.86
N THR A 98 -7.73 -24.98 11.33
CA THR A 98 -6.83 -25.82 12.13
C THR A 98 -5.70 -24.96 12.73
N ILE A 99 -5.10 -24.08 11.95
CA ILE A 99 -4.08 -23.13 12.42
C ILE A 99 -4.68 -22.20 13.48
N TYR A 100 -5.85 -21.62 13.21
CA TYR A 100 -6.54 -20.74 14.12
C TYR A 100 -6.83 -21.41 15.48
N ASN A 101 -7.39 -22.61 15.46
CA ASN A 101 -7.74 -23.36 16.66
C ASN A 101 -6.53 -23.83 17.46
N SER A 102 -5.37 -23.98 16.81
CA SER A 102 -4.12 -24.36 17.51
C SER A 102 -3.62 -23.26 18.44
N GLY A 103 -4.03 -22.00 18.23
CA GLY A 103 -3.51 -20.83 18.95
C GLY A 103 -2.04 -20.50 18.67
N ASN A 104 -1.37 -21.29 17.85
CA ASN A 104 0.07 -21.17 17.52
C ASN A 104 0.33 -20.30 16.28
N TYR A 105 -0.32 -19.14 16.18
CA TYR A 105 -0.09 -18.23 15.09
C TYR A 105 0.18 -16.80 15.58
N LYS A 106 0.87 -16.03 14.76
CA LYS A 106 1.10 -14.60 15.01
C LYS A 106 0.65 -13.81 13.79
N LEU A 107 -0.16 -12.76 14.03
CA LEU A 107 -0.56 -11.81 12.99
C LEU A 107 0.51 -10.71 12.81
N ALA A 108 1.76 -11.13 12.74
CA ALA A 108 2.90 -10.25 12.53
C ALA A 108 3.96 -10.99 11.72
N PHE A 109 4.55 -10.30 10.78
CA PHE A 109 5.68 -10.80 10.02
C PHE A 109 6.95 -10.86 10.88
N SER A 110 7.81 -11.82 10.60
CA SER A 110 9.16 -11.82 11.13
C SER A 110 9.96 -10.62 10.61
N PRO A 111 11.02 -10.16 11.31
CA PRO A 111 11.85 -9.06 10.81
C PRO A 111 12.37 -9.28 9.39
N ALA A 112 12.86 -10.47 9.07
CA ALA A 112 13.32 -10.81 7.72
C ALA A 112 12.20 -10.69 6.66
N MET A 113 10.99 -11.14 6.99
CA MET A 113 9.84 -11.03 6.09
C MET A 113 9.37 -9.58 5.93
N GLN A 114 9.53 -8.74 6.97
CA GLN A 114 9.25 -7.30 6.87
C GLN A 114 10.22 -6.60 5.91
N GLU A 115 11.51 -6.94 5.97
CA GLU A 115 12.52 -6.41 5.03
C GLU A 115 12.21 -6.82 3.60
N THR A 116 11.88 -8.09 3.38
CA THR A 116 11.48 -8.60 2.06
C THR A 116 10.22 -7.88 1.56
N LEU A 117 9.22 -7.68 2.41
CA LEU A 117 8.00 -6.96 2.05
C LEU A 117 8.31 -5.50 1.70
N GLN A 118 9.17 -4.83 2.47
CA GLN A 118 9.54 -3.44 2.19
C GLN A 118 10.27 -3.30 0.85
N ALA A 119 11.20 -4.20 0.54
CA ALA A 119 11.87 -4.23 -0.75
C ALA A 119 10.86 -4.44 -1.88
N HIS A 120 9.97 -5.42 -1.71
CA HIS A 120 8.93 -5.70 -2.70
C HIS A 120 7.94 -4.55 -2.89
N GLN A 121 7.59 -3.83 -1.83
CA GLN A 121 6.72 -2.65 -1.92
C GLN A 121 7.32 -1.53 -2.78
N GLN A 122 8.64 -1.41 -2.84
CA GLN A 122 9.32 -0.40 -3.65
C GLN A 122 9.05 -0.60 -5.14
N ASP A 123 8.92 -1.84 -5.61
CA ASP A 123 8.63 -2.17 -7.00
C ASP A 123 7.24 -1.65 -7.44
N PHE A 124 6.35 -1.41 -6.48
CA PHE A 124 4.98 -0.92 -6.70
C PHE A 124 4.79 0.55 -6.34
N MET A 125 5.86 1.25 -5.97
CA MET A 125 5.78 2.67 -5.67
C MET A 125 5.94 3.51 -6.94
N GLN A 126 5.26 4.64 -6.96
CA GLN A 126 5.39 5.60 -8.06
C GLN A 126 6.83 6.14 -8.12
N GLU A 127 7.40 6.20 -9.29
CA GLU A 127 8.70 6.84 -9.51
C GLU A 127 8.66 8.32 -9.18
N ASP A 128 9.74 8.84 -8.56
CA ASP A 128 9.92 10.26 -8.29
C ASP A 128 10.78 10.90 -9.38
N ALA A 129 10.13 11.40 -10.40
CA ALA A 129 10.83 12.14 -11.42
C ALA A 129 11.62 13.34 -10.85
N GLN A 130 11.07 14.02 -9.84
CA GLN A 130 11.76 15.14 -9.18
C GLN A 130 12.97 14.66 -8.39
N ALA A 131 12.86 13.57 -7.66
CA ALA A 131 14.00 12.97 -6.97
C ALA A 131 15.07 12.54 -7.98
N GLY A 132 14.70 11.91 -9.09
CA GLY A 132 15.62 11.54 -10.16
C GLY A 132 16.37 12.75 -10.74
N MET A 133 15.69 13.86 -11.01
CA MET A 133 16.31 15.10 -11.46
C MET A 133 17.26 15.70 -10.42
N ILE A 134 16.88 15.66 -9.15
CA ILE A 134 17.74 16.14 -8.06
C ILE A 134 18.99 15.26 -7.92
N TYR A 135 18.85 13.93 -7.98
CA TYR A 135 20.00 13.03 -7.93
C TYR A 135 20.95 13.25 -9.09
N ALA A 136 20.46 13.35 -10.32
CA ALA A 136 21.27 13.65 -11.49
C ALA A 136 22.03 14.99 -11.36
N PHE A 137 21.37 16.03 -10.85
CA PHE A 137 22.00 17.31 -10.55
C PHE A 137 23.10 17.18 -9.50
N LEU A 138 22.87 16.41 -8.43
CA LEU A 138 23.83 16.24 -7.34
C LEU A 138 25.05 15.42 -7.75
N GLU A 139 24.92 14.49 -8.69
CA GLU A 139 26.06 13.73 -9.25
C GLU A 139 27.07 14.64 -9.97
N ASP A 140 26.57 15.68 -10.66
CA ASP A 140 27.41 16.64 -11.38
C ASP A 140 27.80 17.86 -10.51
N TYR A 141 27.25 17.97 -9.31
CA TYR A 141 27.45 19.13 -8.46
C TYR A 141 28.78 19.10 -7.71
N THR A 142 29.62 20.11 -7.94
CA THR A 142 31.00 20.20 -7.39
C THR A 142 31.11 21.02 -6.09
N GLY A 143 29.99 21.58 -5.60
CA GLY A 143 29.97 22.41 -4.40
C GLY A 143 29.88 21.59 -3.11
N ASP A 144 30.39 22.11 -2.00
CA ASP A 144 30.32 21.45 -0.68
C ASP A 144 28.94 21.50 -0.04
N ARG A 145 28.08 22.38 -0.49
CA ARG A 145 26.73 22.60 0.08
C ARG A 145 25.76 23.02 -1.00
N VAL A 146 24.54 22.51 -0.88
CA VAL A 146 23.41 22.90 -1.72
C VAL A 146 22.22 23.27 -0.83
N CYS A 147 21.43 24.27 -1.23
CA CYS A 147 20.21 24.62 -0.52
C CYS A 147 18.97 24.23 -1.34
N SER A 148 17.84 24.06 -0.66
CA SER A 148 16.57 23.67 -1.28
C SER A 148 16.15 24.63 -2.42
N LYS A 149 16.42 25.92 -2.27
CA LYS A 149 16.12 26.91 -3.31
C LYS A 149 16.96 26.69 -4.57
N GLN A 150 18.21 26.29 -4.40
CA GLN A 150 19.10 25.97 -5.54
C GLN A 150 18.63 24.70 -6.23
N LEU A 151 18.28 23.65 -5.49
CA LEU A 151 17.68 22.42 -6.06
C LEU A 151 16.39 22.72 -6.83
N TYR A 152 15.53 23.58 -6.27
CA TYR A 152 14.30 23.99 -6.93
C TYR A 152 14.54 24.71 -8.26
N ALA A 153 15.52 25.60 -8.30
CA ALA A 153 15.82 26.38 -9.50
C ALA A 153 16.68 25.62 -10.52
N GLU A 154 17.76 24.98 -10.06
CA GLU A 154 18.78 24.43 -10.96
C GLU A 154 18.51 22.96 -11.31
N ALA A 155 18.11 22.13 -10.33
CA ALA A 155 17.83 20.72 -10.60
C ALA A 155 16.43 20.52 -11.21
N LEU A 156 15.42 21.26 -10.73
CA LEU A 156 14.04 21.14 -11.21
C LEU A 156 13.66 22.15 -12.31
N GLY A 157 14.56 23.08 -12.67
CA GLY A 157 14.35 24.05 -13.75
C GLY A 157 13.27 25.10 -13.48
N ASN A 158 12.92 25.34 -12.22
CA ASN A 158 11.88 26.28 -11.84
C ASN A 158 12.42 27.71 -11.75
N THR A 159 11.72 28.67 -12.32
CA THR A 159 12.13 30.10 -12.33
C THR A 159 11.50 30.93 -11.23
N ASN A 160 10.47 30.40 -10.56
CA ASN A 160 9.74 31.09 -9.52
C ASN A 160 10.39 30.90 -8.14
N ILE A 161 10.03 31.74 -7.18
CA ILE A 161 10.43 31.55 -5.79
C ILE A 161 9.60 30.38 -5.22
N PRO A 162 10.25 29.33 -4.67
CA PRO A 162 9.50 28.20 -4.14
C PRO A 162 8.60 28.61 -2.97
N ALA A 163 7.39 28.07 -2.94
CA ALA A 163 6.52 28.16 -1.78
C ALA A 163 7.07 27.30 -0.62
N GLU A 164 6.63 27.55 0.59
CA GLU A 164 7.13 26.83 1.77
C GLU A 164 6.90 25.32 1.68
N TRP A 165 5.75 24.90 1.13
CA TRP A 165 5.43 23.49 0.95
C TRP A 165 6.30 22.81 -0.12
N GLU A 166 6.68 23.53 -1.20
CA GLU A 166 7.62 23.03 -2.22
C GLU A 166 9.01 22.83 -1.65
N THR A 167 9.47 23.79 -0.85
CA THR A 167 10.75 23.69 -0.14
C THR A 167 10.78 22.48 0.80
N ARG A 168 9.68 22.21 1.51
CA ARG A 168 9.55 21.03 2.38
C ARG A 168 9.49 19.71 1.62
N ALA A 169 8.98 19.73 0.41
CA ALA A 169 8.90 18.52 -0.43
C ALA A 169 10.29 18.08 -0.95
N ILE A 170 11.23 19.03 -1.12
CA ILE A 170 12.60 18.78 -1.58
C ILE A 170 13.52 18.31 -0.44
N CYS A 171 13.21 18.66 0.79
CA CYS A 171 13.97 18.26 1.99
C CYS A 171 13.43 16.98 2.63
#